data_5b5f17f2c074f3885644183dcb7d9f83
#
_entry.id   5b5f17f2c074f3885644183dcb7d9f83
#
_cell.length_a   1.000
_cell.length_b   1.000
_cell.length_c   1.000
_cell.angle_alpha   90.00
_cell.angle_beta   90.00
_cell.angle_gamma   90.00
#
_symmetry.space_group_name_H-M   'P 1'
#
loop_
_entity.id
_entity.type
_entity.pdbx_description
1 polymer ?
#
loop_
_entity_poly.entity_id
_entity_poly.type
_entity_poly.pdbx_seq_one_letter_code
_entity_poly.pdbx_strand_id
1 'polypeptide(L)'
;MRCFWDERQRAHAPEAEFFNGRLHPAAEHQGRVDAILGAIALGDIGRHFPDNDPRWKDASSIDLLRRAVALVHGEGYQVGNVDVTVILERPKIRDYVDVMRQVVANALEIGVDRVSIKGKTNEGVDAVGRGEAIAAHAVALLRRV
;
A
#
# COMPACT_ATOMS: atom_id res chain seq x y z
N MET A 1 6.90 -12.63 -9.30
CA MET A 1 6.96 -11.22 -9.76
C MET A 1 8.19 -10.58 -9.13
N ARG A 2 9.17 -10.15 -9.92
CA ARG A 2 10.42 -9.57 -9.39
C ARG A 2 10.19 -8.08 -9.22
N CYS A 3 10.14 -7.58 -8.00
CA CYS A 3 10.26 -6.15 -7.75
C CYS A 3 11.70 -5.74 -8.06
N PHE A 4 11.92 -5.09 -9.20
CA PHE A 4 13.20 -4.50 -9.53
C PHE A 4 13.39 -3.21 -8.73
N TRP A 5 14.23 -3.27 -7.73
CA TRP A 5 14.77 -2.11 -7.03
C TRP A 5 15.98 -1.62 -7.81
N ASP A 6 15.87 -0.46 -8.48
CA ASP A 6 17.00 0.17 -9.17
C ASP A 6 17.84 0.98 -8.16
N GLU A 7 19.09 0.58 -7.98
CA GLU A 7 20.04 1.28 -7.09
C GLU A 7 20.29 2.75 -7.48
N ARG A 8 20.03 3.13 -8.72
CA ARG A 8 20.17 4.50 -9.22
C ARG A 8 19.12 5.46 -8.66
N GLN A 9 18.01 4.96 -8.14
CA GLN A 9 16.96 5.76 -7.52
C GLN A 9 17.23 6.10 -6.05
N ARG A 10 18.25 5.48 -5.43
CA ARG A 10 18.64 5.73 -4.03
C ARG A 10 19.21 7.13 -3.79
N ALA A 11 19.72 7.82 -4.79
CA ALA A 11 20.59 8.97 -4.60
C ALA A 11 19.89 10.33 -4.64
N HIS A 12 18.64 10.45 -5.12
CA HIS A 12 18.05 11.74 -5.47
C HIS A 12 16.53 11.89 -5.21
N ALA A 13 15.98 11.19 -4.23
CA ALA A 13 14.56 11.37 -3.92
C ALA A 13 14.35 12.43 -2.84
N PRO A 14 13.85 13.62 -3.17
CA PRO A 14 13.33 14.52 -2.16
C PRO A 14 12.16 13.86 -1.43
N GLU A 15 12.02 14.14 -0.14
CA GLU A 15 11.05 13.54 0.77
C GLU A 15 9.61 13.48 0.23
N ALA A 16 9.23 14.43 -0.64
CA ALA A 16 7.92 14.47 -1.28
C ALA A 16 7.66 13.33 -2.29
N GLU A 17 8.70 12.77 -2.91
CA GLU A 17 8.55 11.65 -3.87
C GLU A 17 8.34 10.31 -3.17
N PHE A 18 8.78 10.19 -1.90
CA PHE A 18 8.52 9.02 -1.08
C PHE A 18 7.02 8.79 -0.86
N PHE A 19 6.23 9.85 -0.88
CA PHE A 19 4.78 9.82 -0.67
C PHE A 19 3.95 9.79 -1.96
N ASN A 20 4.55 10.10 -3.11
CA ASN A 20 3.83 10.16 -4.39
C ASN A 20 3.76 8.82 -5.14
N GLY A 21 4.02 7.70 -4.47
CA GLY A 21 3.86 6.37 -5.05
C GLY A 21 4.99 5.93 -5.99
N ARG A 22 6.03 6.74 -6.19
CA ARG A 22 7.18 6.39 -7.05
C ARG A 22 8.30 5.65 -6.34
N LEU A 23 8.38 5.74 -5.02
CA LEU A 23 9.44 5.13 -4.21
C LEU A 23 8.95 4.04 -3.26
N HIS A 24 7.64 3.91 -3.07
CA HIS A 24 7.12 2.77 -2.35
C HIS A 24 7.08 1.55 -3.27
N PRO A 25 7.74 0.47 -2.85
CA PRO A 25 7.57 -0.80 -3.54
C PRO A 25 6.08 -1.14 -3.58
N ALA A 26 5.64 -1.58 -4.73
CA ALA A 26 4.26 -1.97 -4.99
C ALA A 26 3.61 -2.85 -3.89
N ALA A 27 4.43 -3.58 -3.11
CA ALA A 27 4.00 -4.49 -2.06
C ALA A 27 3.13 -3.84 -0.98
N GLU A 28 3.46 -2.62 -0.52
CA GLU A 28 2.68 -1.97 0.56
C GLU A 28 1.28 -1.57 0.10
N HIS A 29 1.18 -1.02 -1.10
CA HIS A 29 -0.09 -0.58 -1.67
C HIS A 29 -0.92 -1.76 -2.17
N GLN A 30 -0.28 -2.79 -2.72
CA GLN A 30 -0.93 -4.05 -3.13
C GLN A 30 -1.60 -4.71 -1.94
N GLY A 31 -0.91 -4.83 -0.80
CA GLY A 31 -1.48 -5.43 0.40
C GLY A 31 -2.75 -4.74 0.90
N ARG A 32 -2.85 -3.40 0.78
CA ARG A 32 -4.07 -2.67 1.16
C ARG A 32 -5.23 -2.89 0.19
N VAL A 33 -4.94 -2.86 -1.10
CA VAL A 33 -5.94 -3.15 -2.14
C VAL A 33 -6.48 -4.56 -1.97
N ASP A 34 -5.60 -5.54 -1.80
CA ASP A 34 -5.98 -6.94 -1.60
C ASP A 34 -6.78 -7.14 -0.31
N ALA A 35 -6.43 -6.43 0.77
CA ALA A 35 -7.17 -6.51 2.04
C ALA A 35 -8.61 -6.01 1.91
N ILE A 36 -8.86 -4.88 1.22
CA ILE A 36 -10.21 -4.34 1.06
C ILE A 36 -11.03 -5.11 0.04
N LEU A 37 -10.44 -5.55 -1.08
CA LEU A 37 -11.13 -6.37 -2.07
C LEU A 37 -11.43 -7.77 -1.51
N GLY A 38 -10.46 -8.37 -0.82
CA GLY A 38 -10.58 -9.68 -0.20
C GLY A 38 -11.63 -9.74 0.91
N ALA A 39 -11.80 -8.64 1.67
CA ALA A 39 -12.79 -8.56 2.74
C ALA A 39 -14.24 -8.75 2.27
N ILE A 40 -14.53 -8.51 0.99
CA ILE A 40 -15.84 -8.74 0.35
C ILE A 40 -15.76 -9.76 -0.80
N ALA A 41 -14.71 -10.58 -0.82
CA ALA A 41 -14.49 -11.65 -1.78
C ALA A 41 -14.43 -11.21 -3.25
N LEU A 42 -13.98 -10.00 -3.55
CA LEU A 42 -13.79 -9.50 -4.91
C LEU A 42 -12.48 -9.96 -5.57
N GLY A 43 -11.65 -10.73 -4.85
CA GLY A 43 -10.37 -11.21 -5.34
C GLY A 43 -9.21 -10.26 -4.99
N ASP A 44 -8.26 -10.12 -5.89
CA ASP A 44 -7.01 -9.39 -5.69
C ASP A 44 -6.83 -8.23 -6.68
N ILE A 45 -5.75 -7.47 -6.47
CA ILE A 45 -5.39 -6.33 -7.33
C ILE A 45 -5.18 -6.75 -8.79
N GLY A 46 -4.58 -7.92 -9.04
CA GLY A 46 -4.27 -8.40 -10.39
C GLY A 46 -5.52 -8.71 -11.21
N ARG A 47 -6.62 -9.09 -10.55
CA ARG A 47 -7.90 -9.32 -11.19
C ARG A 47 -8.55 -8.04 -11.72
N HIS A 48 -8.40 -6.92 -11.00
CA HIS A 48 -9.05 -5.65 -11.33
C HIS A 48 -8.13 -4.71 -12.11
N PHE A 49 -6.83 -4.82 -11.88
CA PHE A 49 -5.80 -3.93 -12.44
C PHE A 49 -4.63 -4.76 -12.98
N PRO A 50 -4.85 -5.59 -14.02
CA PRO A 50 -3.82 -6.46 -14.57
C PRO A 50 -2.65 -5.63 -15.13
N ASP A 51 -1.43 -6.07 -14.86
CA ASP A 51 -0.17 -5.40 -15.25
C ASP A 51 0.09 -5.37 -16.76
N ASN A 52 -0.59 -6.25 -17.51
CA ASN A 52 -0.53 -6.30 -18.97
C ASN A 52 -1.55 -5.35 -19.65
N ASP A 53 -2.38 -4.64 -18.90
CA ASP A 53 -3.34 -3.67 -19.45
C ASP A 53 -2.70 -2.27 -19.49
N PRO A 54 -2.56 -1.66 -20.68
CA PRO A 54 -1.97 -0.33 -20.84
C PRO A 54 -2.63 0.77 -20.00
N ARG A 55 -3.88 0.60 -19.61
CA ARG A 55 -4.62 1.56 -18.76
C ARG A 55 -4.01 1.72 -17.38
N TRP A 56 -3.30 0.70 -16.89
CA TRP A 56 -2.70 0.67 -15.55
C TRP A 56 -1.18 0.86 -15.58
N LYS A 57 -0.63 1.01 -16.79
CA LYS A 57 0.79 1.31 -16.94
C LYS A 57 1.09 2.64 -16.26
N ASP A 58 2.08 2.64 -15.38
CA ASP A 58 2.51 3.81 -14.62
C ASP A 58 1.41 4.43 -13.69
N ALA A 59 0.32 3.69 -13.44
CA ALA A 59 -0.70 4.14 -12.51
C ALA A 59 -0.14 4.25 -11.09
N SER A 60 -0.47 5.35 -10.40
CA SER A 60 -0.06 5.53 -9.02
C SER A 60 -0.80 4.53 -8.13
N SER A 61 -0.08 3.96 -7.15
CA SER A 61 -0.67 3.00 -6.21
C SER A 61 -1.83 3.60 -5.39
N ILE A 62 -1.79 4.90 -5.15
CA ILE A 62 -2.90 5.63 -4.47
C ILE A 62 -4.12 5.72 -5.37
N ASP A 63 -3.95 5.87 -6.69
CA ASP A 63 -5.08 5.88 -7.61
C ASP A 63 -5.71 4.47 -7.74
N LEU A 64 -4.90 3.42 -7.72
CA LEU A 64 -5.40 2.05 -7.65
C LEU A 64 -6.18 1.80 -6.36
N LEU A 65 -5.70 2.32 -5.22
CA LEU A 65 -6.40 2.23 -3.94
C LEU A 65 -7.75 2.96 -3.99
N ARG A 66 -7.81 4.18 -4.54
CA ARG A 66 -9.08 4.92 -4.71
C ARG A 66 -10.07 4.17 -5.60
N ARG A 67 -9.59 3.55 -6.67
CA ARG A 67 -10.44 2.72 -7.55
C ARG A 67 -10.97 1.48 -6.84
N ALA A 68 -10.14 0.83 -6.04
CA ALA A 68 -10.59 -0.30 -5.23
C ALA A 68 -11.66 0.13 -4.20
N VAL A 69 -11.52 1.30 -3.60
CA VAL A 69 -12.56 1.88 -2.72
C VAL A 69 -13.86 2.13 -3.49
N ALA A 70 -13.78 2.67 -4.70
CA ALA A 70 -14.97 2.86 -5.54
C ALA A 70 -15.68 1.56 -5.89
N LEU A 71 -14.93 0.46 -6.14
CA LEU A 71 -15.50 -0.87 -6.33
C LEU A 71 -16.24 -1.35 -5.08
N VAL A 72 -15.62 -1.20 -3.92
CA VAL A 72 -16.21 -1.57 -2.62
C VAL A 72 -17.50 -0.79 -2.35
N HIS A 73 -17.51 0.52 -2.64
CA HIS A 73 -18.71 1.34 -2.53
C HIS A 73 -19.83 0.87 -3.49
N GLY A 74 -19.48 0.50 -4.72
CA GLY A 74 -20.42 -0.06 -5.70
C GLY A 74 -21.11 -1.33 -5.22
N GLU A 75 -20.46 -2.12 -4.36
CA GLU A 75 -21.00 -3.33 -3.74
C GLU A 75 -21.77 -3.04 -2.42
N GLY A 76 -21.96 -1.77 -2.05
CA GLY A 76 -22.71 -1.37 -0.85
C GLY A 76 -21.91 -1.52 0.45
N TYR A 77 -20.59 -1.39 0.38
CA TYR A 77 -19.74 -1.44 1.55
C TYR A 77 -18.90 -0.16 1.69
N GLN A 78 -18.45 0.10 2.90
CA GLN A 78 -17.50 1.17 3.22
C GLN A 78 -16.35 0.61 4.04
N VAL A 79 -15.17 1.22 3.89
CA VAL A 79 -14.03 0.90 4.73
C VAL A 79 -14.29 1.41 6.15
N GLY A 80 -14.19 0.54 7.13
CA GLY A 80 -14.33 0.87 8.54
C GLY A 80 -13.01 1.33 9.15
N ASN A 81 -11.98 0.51 9.00
CA ASN A 81 -10.60 0.81 9.39
C ASN A 81 -9.61 -0.06 8.62
N VAL A 82 -8.34 0.33 8.65
CA VAL A 82 -7.24 -0.47 8.09
C VAL A 82 -6.06 -0.46 9.05
N ASP A 83 -5.41 -1.62 9.17
CA ASP A 83 -4.17 -1.80 9.90
C ASP A 83 -3.11 -2.40 8.98
N VAL A 84 -1.96 -1.72 8.85
CA VAL A 84 -0.87 -2.09 7.96
C VAL A 84 0.42 -2.29 8.75
N THR A 85 1.11 -3.38 8.50
CA THR A 85 2.47 -3.61 8.97
C THR A 85 3.40 -3.67 7.77
N VAL A 86 4.33 -2.74 7.69
CA VAL A 86 5.38 -2.70 6.68
C VAL A 86 6.65 -3.26 7.29
N ILE A 87 7.22 -4.29 6.67
CA ILE A 87 8.44 -4.94 7.12
C ILE A 87 9.55 -4.56 6.15
N LEU A 88 10.48 -3.74 6.63
CA LEU A 88 11.61 -3.26 5.84
C LEU A 88 12.79 -2.93 6.76
N GLU A 89 14.00 -3.18 6.29
CA GLU A 89 15.20 -2.89 7.07
C GLU A 89 15.56 -1.40 7.00
N ARG A 90 15.49 -0.82 5.82
CA ARG A 90 15.79 0.60 5.53
C ARG A 90 14.92 1.13 4.39
N PRO A 91 14.57 2.45 4.42
CA PRO A 91 14.73 3.43 5.49
C PRO A 91 13.79 3.18 6.68
N LYS A 92 14.06 3.85 7.82
CA LYS A 92 13.12 3.84 8.95
C LYS A 92 11.91 4.71 8.60
N ILE A 93 10.71 4.15 8.63
CA ILE A 93 9.48 4.87 8.24
C ILE A 93 8.84 5.67 9.38
N ARG A 94 9.38 5.58 10.60
CA ARG A 94 8.78 6.20 11.81
C ARG A 94 8.38 7.66 11.60
N ASP A 95 9.27 8.47 11.04
CA ASP A 95 9.07 9.92 10.90
C ASP A 95 8.06 10.27 9.80
N TYR A 96 7.70 9.29 8.97
CA TYR A 96 6.76 9.45 7.85
C TYR A 96 5.37 8.85 8.12
N VAL A 97 5.21 8.08 9.19
CA VAL A 97 3.98 7.32 9.47
C VAL A 97 2.74 8.21 9.50
N ASP A 98 2.81 9.40 10.10
CA ASP A 98 1.64 10.28 10.21
C ASP A 98 1.20 10.83 8.85
N VAL A 99 2.14 11.19 7.99
CA VAL A 99 1.84 11.64 6.62
C VAL A 99 1.31 10.48 5.78
N MET A 100 1.90 9.29 5.90
CA MET A 100 1.42 8.08 5.24
C MET A 100 -0.02 7.75 5.64
N ARG A 101 -0.35 7.84 6.94
CA ARG A 101 -1.70 7.63 7.46
C ARG A 101 -2.68 8.63 6.85
N GLN A 102 -2.31 9.91 6.75
CA GLN A 102 -3.17 10.93 6.17
C GLN A 102 -3.46 10.68 4.69
N VAL A 103 -2.43 10.32 3.90
CA VAL A 103 -2.58 10.00 2.48
C VAL A 103 -3.50 8.79 2.28
N VAL A 104 -3.31 7.75 3.10
CA VAL A 104 -4.14 6.52 3.04
C VAL A 104 -5.57 6.81 3.48
N ALA A 105 -5.77 7.55 4.57
CA ALA A 105 -7.08 7.93 5.06
C ALA A 105 -7.90 8.69 4.01
N ASN A 106 -7.25 9.65 3.34
CA ASN A 106 -7.87 10.39 2.23
C ASN A 106 -8.24 9.49 1.05
N ALA A 107 -7.39 8.50 0.71
CA ALA A 107 -7.66 7.56 -0.38
C ALA A 107 -8.78 6.57 -0.03
N LEU A 108 -8.91 6.21 1.25
CA LEU A 108 -9.95 5.31 1.77
C LEU A 108 -11.25 6.02 2.13
N GLU A 109 -11.28 7.35 2.07
CA GLU A 109 -12.43 8.20 2.48
C GLU A 109 -12.86 7.97 3.94
N ILE A 110 -11.87 7.78 4.84
CA ILE A 110 -12.09 7.57 6.27
C ILE A 110 -11.27 8.55 7.12
N GLY A 111 -11.60 8.65 8.40
CA GLY A 111 -10.79 9.44 9.35
C GLY A 111 -9.39 8.84 9.56
N VAL A 112 -8.38 9.69 9.79
CA VAL A 112 -7.00 9.27 10.04
C VAL A 112 -6.86 8.42 11.31
N ASP A 113 -7.77 8.58 12.28
CA ASP A 113 -7.89 7.78 13.49
C ASP A 113 -8.24 6.30 13.21
N ARG A 114 -8.71 5.99 12.00
CA ARG A 114 -9.05 4.65 11.53
C ARG A 114 -7.97 4.00 10.68
N VAL A 115 -6.82 4.65 10.53
CA VAL A 115 -5.67 4.13 9.77
C VAL A 115 -4.51 3.91 10.73
N SER A 116 -4.06 2.66 10.83
CA SER A 116 -2.84 2.28 11.55
C SER A 116 -1.77 1.85 10.55
N ILE A 117 -0.55 2.38 10.70
CA ILE A 117 0.63 1.95 9.92
C ILE A 117 1.79 1.73 10.89
N LYS A 118 2.39 0.54 10.83
CA LYS A 118 3.51 0.13 11.69
C LYS A 118 4.69 -0.27 10.84
N GLY A 119 5.88 0.19 11.19
CA GLY A 119 7.14 -0.27 10.64
C GLY A 119 7.76 -1.34 11.52
N LYS A 120 8.26 -2.41 10.91
CA LYS A 120 9.06 -3.46 11.54
C LYS A 120 10.32 -3.70 10.75
N THR A 121 11.38 -4.13 11.43
CA THR A 121 12.55 -4.73 10.78
C THR A 121 12.46 -6.24 10.85
N ASN A 122 13.22 -6.93 10.01
CA ASN A 122 13.36 -8.39 10.10
C ASN A 122 14.69 -8.82 10.73
N GLU A 123 15.31 -7.90 11.49
CA GLU A 123 16.52 -8.11 12.30
C GLU A 123 17.66 -8.78 11.51
N GLY A 124 17.85 -8.39 10.25
CA GLY A 124 18.87 -8.95 9.36
C GLY A 124 18.57 -10.33 8.79
N VAL A 125 17.42 -10.92 9.11
CA VAL A 125 17.03 -12.25 8.63
C VAL A 125 16.34 -12.16 7.27
N ASP A 126 16.65 -13.12 6.38
CA ASP A 126 16.11 -13.29 5.03
C ASP A 126 16.40 -12.11 4.06
N ALA A 127 15.72 -12.06 2.91
CA ALA A 127 15.86 -11.02 1.91
C ALA A 127 15.37 -9.64 2.42
N VAL A 128 14.36 -9.61 3.27
CA VAL A 128 13.85 -8.37 3.86
C VAL A 128 14.86 -7.79 4.85
N GLY A 129 15.42 -8.62 5.72
CA GLY A 129 16.45 -8.22 6.68
C GLY A 129 17.75 -7.75 6.03
N ARG A 130 18.09 -8.30 4.84
CA ARG A 130 19.23 -7.81 4.04
C ARG A 130 18.92 -6.55 3.24
N GLY A 131 17.66 -6.06 3.26
CA GLY A 131 17.24 -4.87 2.51
C GLY A 131 17.10 -5.11 1.00
N GLU A 132 16.96 -6.36 0.59
CA GLU A 132 16.76 -6.79 -0.80
C GLU A 132 15.28 -6.83 -1.19
N ALA A 133 14.38 -6.85 -0.20
CA ALA A 133 12.94 -6.92 -0.37
C ALA A 133 12.21 -6.09 0.70
N ILE A 134 10.94 -5.84 0.46
CA ILE A 134 9.99 -5.28 1.43
C ILE A 134 8.78 -6.19 1.45
N ALA A 135 8.24 -6.42 2.64
CA ALA A 135 6.96 -7.10 2.82
C ALA A 135 5.95 -6.18 3.50
N ALA A 136 4.68 -6.37 3.19
CA ALA A 136 3.60 -5.67 3.87
C ALA A 136 2.43 -6.61 4.12
N HIS A 137 1.83 -6.47 5.30
CA HIS A 137 0.60 -7.14 5.68
C HIS A 137 -0.45 -6.08 5.99
N ALA A 138 -1.64 -6.24 5.46
CA ALA A 138 -2.75 -5.36 5.73
C ALA A 138 -4.00 -6.16 6.13
N VAL A 139 -4.75 -5.60 7.06
CA VAL A 139 -6.07 -6.08 7.44
C VAL A 139 -7.05 -4.92 7.34
N ALA A 140 -8.19 -5.14 6.74
CA ALA A 140 -9.25 -4.15 6.60
C ALA A 140 -10.56 -4.68 7.18
N LEU A 141 -11.27 -3.81 7.88
CA LEU A 141 -12.65 -4.04 8.27
C LEU A 141 -13.56 -3.21 7.35
N LEU A 142 -14.50 -3.87 6.72
CA LEU A 142 -15.54 -3.22 5.93
C LEU A 142 -16.88 -3.34 6.64
N ARG A 143 -17.73 -2.35 6.43
CA ARG A 143 -19.12 -2.35 6.92
C ARG A 143 -20.07 -2.20 5.75
N ARG A 144 -21.18 -2.87 5.80
CA ARG A 144 -22.27 -2.68 4.86
C ARG A 144 -22.98 -1.35 5.12
N VAL A 145 -23.36 -0.66 4.08
CA VAL A 145 -24.06 0.64 4.13
C VAL A 145 -25.51 0.43 3.73
#